data_cff4de59b0e82a9c99c0db76b5665d81
#
_entry.id   cff4de59b0e82a9c99c0db76b5665d81
#
_cell.length_a   1.000
_cell.length_b   1.000
_cell.length_c   1.000
_cell.angle_alpha   90.00
_cell.angle_beta   90.00
_cell.angle_gamma   90.00
#
_symmetry.space_group_name_H-M   'P 1'
#
loop_
_entity.id
_entity.type
_entity.pdbx_description
1 polymer ?
#
loop_
_entity_poly.entity_id
_entity_poly.type
_entity_poly.pdbx_seq_one_letter_code
_entity_poly.pdbx_strand_id
1 'polypeptide(L)'
;MKKKIIAAALAAAVLLAAGGLLFGLHRIGETTISAGPEPAAPEEVQPAEPEEPSVPEQPEKEPEEAEPVQTQTPVPEAVQTEKPCIVIDAGHQLNADYGKEPVGPGSTELKTRVSAGTTGVSTGIPEYELNLAVSLLLQQELTARGYTVVMTRTENDVSISNAERAQIANTQQADAFIRVHANASESAAASGIMTICMTPSNPYNGALYEKSRALSDCVLERLGAALDKPQNERTLWQTDTMTGINYSEVPVTIVEMGFMTNPAEDEAMATDAYRAKIAAGIADGVDAYFRRLQRQSLTEDAALAEALREQLQGSSDKWDIWAERLQEGTYAHVQENIDPDAPQMVSASLIKLFIMGAVYDAERSGTLTPGAQEDAICQMISVSDNAAANELTCLLGGGSEADGRAAVE
;
A
#
# COMPACT_ATOMS: atom_id res chain seq x y z
N MET A 1 -39.84 -20.87 -39.04
CA MET A 1 -40.82 -20.54 -37.99
C MET A 1 -40.30 -20.65 -36.54
N LYS A 2 -39.14 -21.22 -36.30
CA LYS A 2 -38.60 -21.38 -34.91
C LYS A 2 -37.72 -20.20 -34.37
N LYS A 3 -37.38 -19.21 -35.22
CA LYS A 3 -36.60 -18.01 -34.81
C LYS A 3 -37.42 -16.78 -34.40
N LYS A 4 -38.76 -16.82 -34.59
CA LYS A 4 -39.65 -15.70 -34.19
C LYS A 4 -40.34 -15.87 -32.84
N ILE A 5 -40.20 -17.03 -32.18
CA ILE A 5 -40.82 -17.32 -30.88
C ILE A 5 -39.88 -16.99 -29.72
N ILE A 6 -38.54 -16.91 -29.94
CA ILE A 6 -37.58 -16.57 -28.91
C ILE A 6 -37.47 -15.05 -28.69
N ALA A 7 -37.79 -14.24 -29.68
CA ALA A 7 -37.78 -12.77 -29.56
C ALA A 7 -38.97 -12.18 -28.78
N ALA A 8 -40.09 -12.93 -28.67
CA ALA A 8 -41.29 -12.47 -27.97
C ALA A 8 -41.26 -12.81 -26.45
N ALA A 9 -40.42 -13.77 -26.03
CA ALA A 9 -40.29 -14.16 -24.61
C ALA A 9 -39.30 -13.27 -23.83
N LEU A 10 -38.36 -12.61 -24.51
CA LEU A 10 -37.42 -11.67 -23.85
C LEU A 10 -38.01 -10.25 -23.70
N ALA A 11 -39.01 -9.87 -24.45
CA ALA A 11 -39.65 -8.57 -24.31
C ALA A 11 -40.71 -8.51 -23.18
N ALA A 12 -41.22 -9.63 -22.71
CA ALA A 12 -42.15 -9.71 -21.59
C ALA A 12 -41.54 -9.72 -20.22
N ALA A 13 -40.22 -10.04 -20.10
CA ALA A 13 -39.50 -10.07 -18.83
C ALA A 13 -38.96 -8.69 -18.38
N VAL A 14 -38.86 -7.73 -19.32
CA VAL A 14 -38.34 -6.37 -19.00
C VAL A 14 -39.47 -5.41 -18.57
N LEU A 15 -40.73 -5.72 -18.82
CA LEU A 15 -41.88 -4.88 -18.44
C LEU A 15 -42.48 -5.16 -17.07
N LEU A 16 -42.02 -6.18 -16.35
CA LEU A 16 -42.49 -6.52 -14.98
C LEU A 16 -41.56 -6.04 -13.86
N ALA A 17 -40.39 -5.48 -14.18
CA ALA A 17 -39.43 -4.92 -13.22
C ALA A 17 -39.55 -3.39 -13.02
N ALA A 18 -40.39 -2.70 -13.78
CA ALA A 18 -40.56 -1.24 -13.73
C ALA A 18 -41.87 -0.75 -13.04
N GLY A 19 -42.62 -1.66 -12.42
CA GLY A 19 -43.94 -1.36 -11.88
C GLY A 19 -44.11 -1.33 -10.38
N GLY A 20 -43.02 -1.23 -9.58
CA GLY A 20 -43.11 -1.44 -8.13
C GLY A 20 -42.38 -0.43 -7.24
N LEU A 21 -42.38 0.88 -7.55
CA LEU A 21 -41.86 1.88 -6.61
C LEU A 21 -42.52 3.26 -6.80
N LEU A 22 -43.78 3.35 -6.41
CA LEU A 22 -44.48 4.63 -6.22
C LEU A 22 -45.60 4.41 -5.17
N PHE A 23 -45.25 4.59 -3.91
CA PHE A 23 -46.19 5.01 -2.82
C PHE A 23 -45.41 5.10 -1.50
N GLY A 24 -45.27 6.32 -0.97
CA GLY A 24 -44.75 6.52 0.39
C GLY A 24 -44.14 7.88 0.67
N LEU A 25 -44.71 8.99 0.14
CA LEU A 25 -44.45 10.32 0.70
C LEU A 25 -45.43 10.54 1.84
N HIS A 26 -44.98 10.37 3.09
CA HIS A 26 -45.73 10.82 4.25
C HIS A 26 -45.06 12.07 4.84
N ARG A 27 -45.82 13.16 4.89
CA ARG A 27 -45.49 14.44 5.53
C ARG A 27 -45.06 14.20 6.97
N ILE A 28 -43.92 14.75 7.38
CA ILE A 28 -43.64 15.02 8.79
C ILE A 28 -43.64 16.55 8.97
N GLY A 29 -44.50 16.97 9.90
CA GLY A 29 -44.85 18.35 10.16
C GLY A 29 -43.69 19.14 10.81
N GLU A 30 -43.75 20.43 10.56
CA GLU A 30 -42.96 21.45 11.22
C GLU A 30 -43.24 21.45 12.72
N THR A 31 -42.19 21.21 13.53
CA THR A 31 -42.25 21.49 14.98
C THR A 31 -41.28 22.65 15.23
N THR A 32 -41.85 23.81 15.47
CA THR A 32 -41.15 25.01 15.99
C THR A 32 -40.64 24.72 17.39
N ILE A 33 -39.34 24.73 17.60
CA ILE A 33 -38.74 24.68 18.93
C ILE A 33 -38.43 26.12 19.35
N SER A 34 -39.11 26.53 20.43
CA SER A 34 -38.93 27.75 21.18
C SER A 34 -37.54 27.84 21.79
N ALA A 35 -36.89 28.95 21.65
CA ALA A 35 -35.62 29.26 22.29
C ALA A 35 -35.79 29.33 23.82
N GLY A 36 -35.05 28.49 24.54
CA GLY A 36 -34.83 28.57 25.97
C GLY A 36 -33.61 29.42 26.32
N PRO A 37 -33.51 29.98 27.54
CA PRO A 37 -32.53 30.99 27.87
C PRO A 37 -31.09 30.49 27.97
N GLU A 38 -30.19 31.36 27.61
CA GLU A 38 -28.74 31.29 27.65
C GLU A 38 -28.21 30.87 29.05
N PRO A 39 -27.31 29.88 29.18
CA PRO A 39 -26.67 29.59 30.45
C PRO A 39 -25.54 30.61 30.75
N ALA A 40 -25.53 31.07 32.00
CA ALA A 40 -24.55 31.95 32.57
C ALA A 40 -23.12 31.39 32.53
N ALA A 41 -22.15 32.28 32.40
CA ALA A 41 -20.73 32.00 32.41
C ALA A 41 -20.28 31.30 33.71
N PRO A 42 -19.34 30.35 33.67
CA PRO A 42 -18.80 29.76 34.89
C PRO A 42 -17.79 30.71 35.58
N GLU A 43 -17.92 30.81 36.88
CA GLU A 43 -17.01 31.47 37.80
C GLU A 43 -15.63 30.84 37.79
N GLU A 44 -14.62 31.66 37.78
CA GLU A 44 -13.20 31.34 37.83
C GLU A 44 -12.84 30.77 39.22
N VAL A 45 -12.57 29.47 39.31
CA VAL A 45 -12.06 28.81 40.52
C VAL A 45 -10.55 28.79 40.48
N GLN A 46 -9.89 29.49 41.41
CA GLN A 46 -8.44 29.46 41.62
C GLN A 46 -7.97 28.07 42.04
N PRO A 47 -6.85 27.56 41.55
CA PRO A 47 -6.31 26.27 41.98
C PRO A 47 -5.70 26.36 43.38
N ALA A 48 -6.11 25.43 44.25
CA ALA A 48 -5.49 25.19 45.54
C ALA A 48 -4.13 24.49 45.37
N GLU A 49 -3.16 24.91 46.16
CA GLU A 49 -1.83 24.35 46.26
C GLU A 49 -1.88 22.91 46.78
N PRO A 50 -1.12 21.93 46.23
CA PRO A 50 -1.17 20.54 46.70
C PRO A 50 -0.32 20.39 47.98
N GLU A 51 -0.96 19.90 49.02
CA GLU A 51 -0.28 19.40 50.26
C GLU A 51 0.52 18.12 49.97
N GLU A 52 1.78 18.05 50.41
CA GLU A 52 2.62 16.88 50.34
C GLU A 52 2.09 15.75 51.24
N PRO A 53 1.96 14.50 50.78
CA PRO A 53 1.62 13.38 51.63
C PRO A 53 2.84 12.92 52.47
N SER A 54 2.69 12.91 53.76
CA SER A 54 3.61 12.33 54.76
C SER A 54 3.74 10.81 54.53
N VAL A 55 4.98 10.36 54.40
CA VAL A 55 5.41 8.96 54.27
C VAL A 55 5.30 8.26 55.66
N PRO A 56 4.64 7.10 55.78
CA PRO A 56 4.72 6.27 56.98
C PRO A 56 6.01 5.46 56.96
N GLU A 57 6.75 5.51 58.08
CA GLU A 57 7.90 4.68 58.36
C GLU A 57 7.54 3.19 58.30
N GLN A 58 8.25 2.41 57.47
CA GLN A 58 8.18 0.94 57.48
C GLN A 58 9.29 0.37 58.37
N PRO A 59 9.03 -0.74 59.11
CA PRO A 59 10.00 -1.36 59.95
C PRO A 59 11.10 -2.08 59.17
N GLU A 60 12.34 -1.98 59.65
CA GLU A 60 13.53 -2.67 59.16
C GLU A 60 13.31 -4.19 59.08
N LYS A 61 13.51 -4.77 57.88
CA LYS A 61 13.65 -6.20 57.67
C LYS A 61 15.14 -6.56 57.65
N GLU A 62 15.47 -7.62 58.36
CA GLU A 62 16.78 -8.28 58.33
C GLU A 62 17.22 -8.71 56.94
N PRO A 63 18.51 -8.77 56.64
CA PRO A 63 19.02 -9.07 55.30
C PRO A 63 18.83 -10.56 54.95
N GLU A 64 18.03 -10.85 53.98
CA GLU A 64 17.88 -12.16 53.35
C GLU A 64 19.06 -12.39 52.38
N GLU A 65 19.66 -13.56 52.50
CA GLU A 65 20.86 -14.01 51.78
C GLU A 65 20.63 -13.97 50.27
N ALA A 66 21.45 -13.23 49.52
CA ALA A 66 21.34 -12.99 48.11
C ALA A 66 21.64 -14.25 47.28
N GLU A 67 20.63 -14.78 46.58
CA GLU A 67 20.86 -15.72 45.48
C GLU A 67 21.65 -15.06 44.33
N PRO A 68 22.47 -15.82 43.57
CA PRO A 68 23.33 -15.23 42.55
C PRO A 68 22.48 -14.64 41.40
N VAL A 69 22.58 -13.34 41.21
CA VAL A 69 22.04 -12.61 40.08
C VAL A 69 22.59 -13.21 38.77
N GLN A 70 21.77 -13.90 38.04
CA GLN A 70 22.06 -14.25 36.64
C GLN A 70 22.22 -12.94 35.89
N THR A 71 23.43 -12.64 35.46
CA THR A 71 23.77 -11.54 34.57
C THR A 71 23.03 -11.79 33.23
N GLN A 72 21.86 -11.18 33.05
CA GLN A 72 21.23 -11.12 31.75
C GLN A 72 22.17 -10.30 30.87
N THR A 73 22.71 -10.95 29.85
CA THR A 73 23.39 -10.28 28.75
C THR A 73 22.43 -9.24 28.20
N PRO A 74 22.82 -7.95 28.09
CA PRO A 74 21.92 -6.96 27.49
C PRO A 74 21.55 -7.42 26.10
N VAL A 75 20.24 -7.62 25.84
CA VAL A 75 19.71 -7.78 24.50
C VAL A 75 20.11 -6.51 23.74
N PRO A 76 20.82 -6.61 22.61
CA PRO A 76 21.17 -5.43 21.84
C PRO A 76 19.87 -4.69 21.52
N GLU A 77 19.81 -3.41 21.88
CA GLU A 77 18.74 -2.52 21.51
C GLU A 77 18.62 -2.58 19.99
N ALA A 78 17.48 -3.01 19.48
CA ALA A 78 17.25 -3.09 18.04
C ALA A 78 17.52 -1.70 17.47
N VAL A 79 18.53 -1.59 16.62
CA VAL A 79 18.81 -0.38 15.86
C VAL A 79 17.52 -0.08 15.09
N GLN A 80 16.77 0.91 15.54
CA GLN A 80 15.66 1.45 14.78
C GLN A 80 16.27 2.09 13.54
N THR A 81 16.36 1.34 12.44
CA THR A 81 16.65 1.91 11.14
C THR A 81 15.47 2.80 10.80
N GLU A 82 15.70 4.11 10.69
CA GLU A 82 14.70 5.05 10.21
C GLU A 82 14.11 4.48 8.91
N LYS A 83 12.78 4.46 8.82
CA LYS A 83 12.13 3.98 7.60
C LYS A 83 12.43 4.93 6.45
N PRO A 84 12.52 4.41 5.21
CA PRO A 84 12.85 5.21 4.03
C PRO A 84 11.96 6.43 3.83
N CYS A 85 12.51 7.48 3.22
CA CYS A 85 11.79 8.70 2.84
C CYS A 85 11.20 8.54 1.44
N ILE A 86 9.89 8.73 1.32
CA ILE A 86 9.13 8.68 0.07
C ILE A 86 8.63 10.07 -0.27
N VAL A 87 8.95 10.55 -1.47
CA VAL A 87 8.32 11.76 -2.00
C VAL A 87 7.22 11.38 -2.96
N ILE A 88 6.02 11.93 -2.73
CA ILE A 88 4.85 11.76 -3.60
C ILE A 88 4.60 13.06 -4.36
N ASP A 89 4.53 12.95 -5.67
CA ASP A 89 4.15 14.04 -6.56
C ASP A 89 2.74 13.80 -7.12
N ALA A 90 1.78 14.60 -6.66
CA ALA A 90 0.49 14.68 -7.31
C ALA A 90 0.65 15.47 -8.62
N GLY A 91 0.64 14.78 -9.76
CA GLY A 91 0.90 15.38 -11.08
C GLY A 91 -0.06 16.51 -11.42
N HIS A 92 0.40 17.45 -12.26
CA HIS A 92 -0.34 18.65 -12.68
C HIS A 92 -0.74 19.57 -11.51
N GLN A 93 -1.53 20.60 -11.79
CA GLN A 93 -2.01 21.61 -10.86
C GLN A 93 -3.14 22.42 -11.51
N LEU A 94 -3.87 23.21 -10.71
CA LEU A 94 -5.01 23.99 -11.18
C LEU A 94 -4.63 24.94 -12.33
N ASN A 95 -3.53 25.67 -12.20
CA ASN A 95 -3.05 26.63 -13.18
C ASN A 95 -1.85 26.04 -13.93
N ALA A 96 -2.04 25.66 -15.19
CA ALA A 96 -0.93 25.22 -16.05
C ALA A 96 0.09 26.34 -16.24
N ASP A 97 1.37 25.99 -16.30
CA ASP A 97 2.47 26.87 -16.68
C ASP A 97 3.04 26.41 -18.05
N TYR A 98 2.60 27.09 -19.10
CA TYR A 98 3.08 26.81 -20.47
C TYR A 98 4.43 27.44 -20.78
N GLY A 99 5.07 28.11 -19.84
CA GLY A 99 6.48 28.46 -19.90
C GLY A 99 7.34 27.24 -20.22
N LYS A 100 8.58 27.48 -20.54
CA LYS A 100 9.50 26.41 -20.96
C LYS A 100 10.62 26.22 -19.95
N GLU A 101 11.02 24.96 -19.79
CA GLU A 101 12.19 24.55 -19.02
C GLU A 101 12.95 23.49 -19.82
N PRO A 102 14.27 23.31 -19.60
CA PRO A 102 15.02 22.25 -20.23
C PRO A 102 14.45 20.87 -19.91
N VAL A 103 14.49 19.95 -20.88
CA VAL A 103 14.01 18.55 -20.68
C VAL A 103 14.84 17.78 -19.64
N GLY A 104 16.04 18.24 -19.35
CA GLY A 104 16.95 17.70 -18.35
C GLY A 104 18.12 18.65 -18.09
N PRO A 105 18.93 18.43 -17.05
CA PRO A 105 20.04 19.30 -16.68
C PRO A 105 21.00 19.55 -17.84
N GLY A 106 21.21 20.85 -18.21
CA GLY A 106 22.10 21.23 -19.31
C GLY A 106 21.54 21.02 -20.70
N SER A 107 20.31 20.55 -20.87
CA SER A 107 19.69 20.35 -22.20
C SER A 107 19.31 21.68 -22.84
N THR A 108 19.45 21.72 -24.18
CA THR A 108 18.90 22.80 -25.02
C THR A 108 17.47 22.52 -25.51
N GLU A 109 17.00 21.26 -25.40
CA GLU A 109 15.61 20.90 -25.69
C GLU A 109 14.72 21.42 -24.56
N LEU A 110 13.64 22.13 -24.96
CA LEU A 110 12.73 22.75 -24.03
C LEU A 110 11.38 22.05 -24.02
N LYS A 111 10.85 21.76 -22.82
CA LYS A 111 9.50 21.23 -22.59
C LYS A 111 8.63 22.24 -21.86
N THR A 112 7.32 22.05 -21.87
CA THR A 112 6.37 22.80 -21.05
C THR A 112 6.65 22.52 -19.58
N ARG A 113 6.70 23.57 -18.74
CA ARG A 113 6.99 23.46 -17.32
C ARG A 113 5.97 22.58 -16.59
N VAL A 114 4.68 22.83 -16.79
CA VAL A 114 3.60 21.94 -16.33
C VAL A 114 2.35 22.16 -17.19
N SER A 115 1.80 21.08 -17.72
CA SER A 115 0.53 21.10 -18.48
C SER A 115 -0.67 21.04 -17.52
N ALA A 116 -1.87 21.34 -18.07
CA ALA A 116 -3.13 21.22 -17.32
C ALA A 116 -3.48 19.75 -16.95
N GLY A 117 -2.88 18.78 -17.64
CA GLY A 117 -3.34 17.41 -17.61
C GLY A 117 -4.55 17.17 -18.52
N THR A 118 -5.23 16.06 -18.32
CA THR A 118 -6.47 15.70 -19.01
C THR A 118 -7.70 15.92 -18.14
N THR A 119 -8.86 15.52 -18.63
CA THR A 119 -10.14 15.61 -17.90
C THR A 119 -10.95 14.35 -18.19
N GLY A 120 -11.61 13.83 -17.18
CA GLY A 120 -12.46 12.65 -17.26
C GLY A 120 -13.57 12.82 -18.27
N VAL A 121 -13.69 11.87 -19.22
CA VAL A 121 -14.64 11.96 -20.34
C VAL A 121 -16.08 11.81 -19.88
N SER A 122 -16.36 11.04 -18.83
CA SER A 122 -17.67 10.81 -18.23
C SER A 122 -17.92 11.72 -17.04
N THR A 123 -16.90 11.89 -16.18
CA THR A 123 -17.04 12.54 -14.88
C THR A 123 -16.79 14.06 -14.93
N GLY A 124 -15.99 14.52 -15.89
CA GLY A 124 -15.53 15.90 -15.95
C GLY A 124 -14.52 16.28 -14.88
N ILE A 125 -14.02 15.32 -14.11
CA ILE A 125 -12.99 15.56 -13.08
C ILE A 125 -11.67 15.89 -13.76
N PRO A 126 -11.00 17.01 -13.41
CA PRO A 126 -9.66 17.31 -13.91
C PRO A 126 -8.64 16.33 -13.35
N GLU A 127 -7.62 15.97 -14.14
CA GLU A 127 -6.57 15.04 -13.74
C GLU A 127 -5.84 15.49 -12.47
N TYR A 128 -5.55 16.78 -12.33
CA TYR A 128 -4.86 17.30 -11.16
C TYR A 128 -5.64 17.11 -9.85
N GLU A 129 -6.98 17.08 -9.90
CA GLU A 129 -7.84 16.81 -8.74
C GLU A 129 -7.80 15.33 -8.39
N LEU A 130 -7.91 14.45 -9.37
CA LEU A 130 -7.80 13.00 -9.20
C LEU A 130 -6.43 12.63 -8.64
N ASN A 131 -5.36 13.15 -9.24
CA ASN A 131 -3.99 12.89 -8.80
C ASN A 131 -3.76 13.29 -7.34
N LEU A 132 -4.28 14.46 -6.92
CA LEU A 132 -4.18 14.90 -5.53
C LEU A 132 -4.99 14.01 -4.59
N ALA A 133 -6.21 13.65 -4.96
CA ALA A 133 -7.06 12.80 -4.13
C ALA A 133 -6.41 11.44 -3.85
N VAL A 134 -5.85 10.78 -4.88
CA VAL A 134 -5.13 9.51 -4.72
C VAL A 134 -3.83 9.70 -3.96
N SER A 135 -3.07 10.75 -4.23
CA SER A 135 -1.79 11.02 -3.55
C SER A 135 -1.96 11.25 -2.05
N LEU A 136 -3.05 11.89 -1.61
CA LEU A 136 -3.35 12.06 -0.18
C LEU A 136 -3.71 10.73 0.49
N LEU A 137 -4.43 9.84 -0.18
CA LEU A 137 -4.68 8.47 0.31
C LEU A 137 -3.37 7.67 0.39
N LEU A 138 -2.51 7.77 -0.64
CA LEU A 138 -1.20 7.12 -0.65
C LEU A 138 -0.30 7.64 0.47
N GLN A 139 -0.33 8.95 0.76
CA GLN A 139 0.37 9.53 1.90
C GLN A 139 -0.07 8.88 3.21
N GLN A 140 -1.38 8.74 3.42
CA GLN A 140 -1.94 8.11 4.62
C GLN A 140 -1.48 6.64 4.74
N GLU A 141 -1.60 5.87 3.67
CA GLU A 141 -1.17 4.47 3.61
C GLU A 141 0.32 4.29 3.95
N LEU A 142 1.21 5.03 3.29
CA LEU A 142 2.64 4.94 3.53
C LEU A 142 3.03 5.42 4.92
N THR A 143 2.39 6.49 5.43
CA THR A 143 2.62 6.98 6.80
C THR A 143 2.18 5.94 7.84
N ALA A 144 1.03 5.28 7.64
CA ALA A 144 0.56 4.21 8.50
C ALA A 144 1.51 3.01 8.52
N ARG A 145 2.20 2.74 7.41
CA ARG A 145 3.27 1.72 7.30
C ARG A 145 4.61 2.20 7.89
N GLY A 146 4.67 3.42 8.42
CA GLY A 146 5.82 4.01 9.13
C GLY A 146 6.86 4.63 8.21
N TYR A 147 6.61 4.86 6.92
CA TYR A 147 7.49 5.62 6.03
C TYR A 147 7.47 7.11 6.38
N THR A 148 8.61 7.80 6.17
CA THR A 148 8.63 9.26 6.12
C THR A 148 8.09 9.69 4.78
N VAL A 149 7.02 10.49 4.75
CA VAL A 149 6.37 10.88 3.48
C VAL A 149 6.37 12.39 3.31
N VAL A 150 6.85 12.86 2.16
CA VAL A 150 6.83 14.27 1.75
C VAL A 150 5.98 14.41 0.49
N MET A 151 5.09 15.39 0.47
CA MET A 151 4.26 15.71 -0.69
C MET A 151 4.87 16.88 -1.47
N THR A 152 4.86 16.85 -2.81
CA THR A 152 5.23 18.03 -3.62
C THR A 152 4.16 19.12 -3.53
N ARG A 153 2.89 18.74 -3.36
CA ARG A 153 1.76 19.64 -3.11
C ARG A 153 0.67 18.93 -2.32
N THR A 154 -0.06 19.69 -1.52
CA THR A 154 -1.24 19.22 -0.76
C THR A 154 -2.52 19.99 -1.15
N GLU A 155 -2.40 20.90 -2.10
CA GLU A 155 -3.50 21.68 -2.66
C GLU A 155 -3.35 21.79 -4.19
N ASN A 156 -4.39 22.25 -4.87
CA ASN A 156 -4.39 22.35 -6.33
C ASN A 156 -3.82 23.69 -6.82
N ASP A 157 -4.00 24.78 -6.04
CA ASP A 157 -3.55 26.13 -6.41
C ASP A 157 -2.10 26.35 -6.00
N VAL A 158 -1.21 25.77 -6.78
CA VAL A 158 0.25 25.88 -6.65
C VAL A 158 0.87 26.25 -8.00
N SER A 159 2.13 26.69 -7.98
CA SER A 159 2.90 26.98 -9.18
C SER A 159 4.28 26.31 -9.07
N ILE A 160 4.34 25.02 -9.43
CA ILE A 160 5.54 24.19 -9.31
C ILE A 160 5.77 23.47 -10.66
N SER A 161 6.91 23.70 -11.29
CA SER A 161 7.29 23.07 -12.55
C SER A 161 7.70 21.60 -12.37
N ASN A 162 7.82 20.84 -13.47
CA ASN A 162 8.26 19.45 -13.40
C ASN A 162 9.68 19.29 -12.86
N ALA A 163 10.59 20.22 -13.18
CA ALA A 163 11.94 20.24 -12.64
C ALA A 163 11.94 20.55 -11.13
N GLU A 164 11.12 21.53 -10.69
CA GLU A 164 11.00 21.89 -9.28
C GLU A 164 10.42 20.75 -8.43
N ARG A 165 9.47 19.95 -8.97
CA ARG A 165 8.94 18.75 -8.30
C ARG A 165 10.05 17.71 -8.07
N ALA A 166 10.89 17.46 -9.08
CA ALA A 166 12.04 16.58 -8.92
C ALA A 166 13.06 17.14 -7.91
N GLN A 167 13.28 18.47 -7.89
CA GLN A 167 14.17 19.12 -6.93
C GLN A 167 13.68 18.95 -5.48
N ILE A 168 12.37 18.90 -5.23
CA ILE A 168 11.84 18.59 -3.90
C ILE A 168 12.30 17.18 -3.47
N ALA A 169 12.16 16.18 -4.34
CA ALA A 169 12.60 14.82 -4.05
C ALA A 169 14.12 14.72 -3.82
N ASN A 170 14.90 15.43 -4.63
CA ASN A 170 16.37 15.48 -4.51
C ASN A 170 16.80 16.13 -3.18
N THR A 171 16.16 17.24 -2.79
CA THR A 171 16.46 17.97 -1.55
C THR A 171 16.15 17.10 -0.31
N GLN A 172 15.12 16.29 -0.38
CA GLN A 172 14.76 15.34 0.67
C GLN A 172 15.66 14.09 0.67
N GLN A 173 16.54 13.94 -0.33
CA GLN A 173 17.33 12.72 -0.52
C GLN A 173 16.44 11.47 -0.50
N ALA A 174 15.29 11.54 -1.16
CA ALA A 174 14.26 10.52 -1.09
C ALA A 174 14.78 9.15 -1.55
N ASP A 175 14.35 8.09 -0.85
CA ASP A 175 14.65 6.71 -1.23
C ASP A 175 13.78 6.24 -2.41
N ALA A 176 12.63 6.90 -2.61
CA ALA A 176 11.77 6.73 -3.79
C ALA A 176 10.95 8.00 -4.07
N PHE A 177 10.78 8.31 -5.37
CA PHE A 177 9.96 9.40 -5.86
C PHE A 177 8.82 8.83 -6.72
N ILE A 178 7.59 8.93 -6.20
CA ILE A 178 6.37 8.39 -6.83
C ILE A 178 5.59 9.55 -7.43
N ARG A 179 5.42 9.57 -8.75
CA ARG A 179 4.65 10.59 -9.45
C ARG A 179 3.33 10.00 -9.92
N VAL A 180 2.22 10.50 -9.36
CA VAL A 180 0.86 9.99 -9.58
C VAL A 180 0.18 10.77 -10.69
N HIS A 181 -0.25 10.08 -11.73
CA HIS A 181 -0.88 10.60 -12.95
C HIS A 181 -2.02 9.69 -13.43
N ALA A 182 -2.83 10.19 -14.35
CA ALA A 182 -3.81 9.41 -15.09
C ALA A 182 -3.68 9.70 -16.58
N ASN A 183 -3.73 8.64 -17.36
CA ASN A 183 -3.41 8.66 -18.78
C ASN A 183 -4.58 9.20 -19.64
N ALA A 184 -4.26 9.56 -20.89
CA ALA A 184 -5.21 9.92 -21.92
C ALA A 184 -4.81 9.30 -23.28
N SER A 185 -5.81 9.01 -24.12
CA SER A 185 -5.61 8.50 -25.46
C SER A 185 -6.68 9.06 -26.40
N GLU A 186 -6.36 9.17 -27.70
CA GLU A 186 -7.36 9.46 -28.72
C GLU A 186 -8.37 8.33 -28.88
N SER A 187 -8.00 7.12 -28.47
CA SER A 187 -8.91 5.96 -28.47
C SER A 187 -9.60 5.83 -27.12
N ALA A 188 -10.91 5.98 -27.09
CA ALA A 188 -11.74 5.70 -25.92
C ALA A 188 -11.71 4.22 -25.47
N ALA A 189 -11.18 3.32 -26.30
CA ALA A 189 -10.99 1.92 -25.97
C ALA A 189 -9.63 1.63 -25.31
N ALA A 190 -8.73 2.61 -25.23
CA ALA A 190 -7.48 2.46 -24.48
C ALA A 190 -7.78 2.29 -23.00
N SER A 191 -7.19 1.29 -22.37
CA SER A 191 -7.41 0.94 -20.97
C SER A 191 -6.15 0.35 -20.34
N GLY A 192 -6.11 0.32 -19.02
CA GLY A 192 -5.05 -0.30 -18.25
C GLY A 192 -4.17 0.69 -17.50
N ILE A 193 -3.23 0.15 -16.76
CA ILE A 193 -2.29 0.89 -15.95
C ILE A 193 -0.90 0.90 -16.55
N MET A 194 -0.11 1.92 -16.23
CA MET A 194 1.25 2.02 -16.71
C MET A 194 2.18 2.56 -15.62
N THR A 195 3.43 2.10 -15.63
CA THR A 195 4.51 2.78 -14.93
C THR A 195 5.57 3.24 -15.91
N ILE A 196 6.23 4.35 -15.61
CA ILE A 196 7.22 4.97 -16.51
C ILE A 196 8.50 5.24 -15.74
N CYS A 197 9.64 4.84 -16.33
CA CYS A 197 10.97 5.21 -15.86
C CYS A 197 11.88 5.61 -17.03
N MET A 198 13.11 6.05 -16.71
CA MET A 198 14.14 6.33 -17.71
C MET A 198 14.62 5.07 -18.41
N THR A 199 15.36 5.24 -19.52
CA THR A 199 16.14 4.16 -20.15
C THR A 199 17.51 3.99 -19.46
N PRO A 200 18.18 2.84 -19.61
CA PRO A 200 19.54 2.66 -19.07
C PRO A 200 20.57 3.62 -19.72
N SER A 201 20.26 4.18 -20.87
CA SER A 201 21.10 5.13 -21.60
C SER A 201 20.71 6.60 -21.40
N ASN A 202 19.82 6.89 -20.43
CA ASN A 202 19.41 8.26 -20.15
C ASN A 202 20.63 9.15 -19.88
N PRO A 203 20.81 10.26 -20.64
CA PRO A 203 22.01 11.09 -20.53
C PRO A 203 22.08 11.89 -19.23
N TYR A 204 21.00 12.00 -18.48
CA TYR A 204 20.91 12.83 -17.27
C TYR A 204 21.09 12.00 -15.99
N ASN A 205 20.47 10.82 -15.92
CA ASN A 205 20.42 10.01 -14.69
C ASN A 205 20.31 8.50 -14.95
N GLY A 206 20.85 8.00 -16.06
CA GLY A 206 20.85 6.57 -16.39
C GLY A 206 21.44 5.66 -15.31
N ALA A 207 22.30 6.19 -14.43
CA ALA A 207 22.83 5.46 -13.28
C ALA A 207 21.74 5.04 -12.28
N LEU A 208 20.57 5.69 -12.27
CA LEU A 208 19.42 5.35 -11.44
C LEU A 208 18.49 4.31 -12.08
N TYR A 209 18.76 3.90 -13.33
CA TYR A 209 17.88 3.02 -14.09
C TYR A 209 17.48 1.76 -13.34
N GLU A 210 18.46 1.01 -12.81
CA GLU A 210 18.17 -0.27 -12.16
C GLU A 210 17.22 -0.13 -10.96
N LYS A 211 17.42 0.91 -10.14
CA LYS A 211 16.55 1.19 -8.99
C LYS A 211 15.18 1.71 -9.43
N SER A 212 15.13 2.63 -10.38
CA SER A 212 13.88 3.19 -10.91
C SER A 212 13.05 2.15 -11.65
N ARG A 213 13.73 1.26 -12.40
CA ARG A 213 13.08 0.13 -13.06
C ARG A 213 12.50 -0.86 -12.04
N ALA A 214 13.27 -1.21 -11.01
CA ALA A 214 12.79 -2.10 -9.95
C ALA A 214 11.58 -1.52 -9.20
N LEU A 215 11.61 -0.21 -8.92
CA LEU A 215 10.48 0.51 -8.32
C LEU A 215 9.25 0.45 -9.24
N SER A 216 9.43 0.75 -10.53
CA SER A 216 8.37 0.73 -11.53
C SER A 216 7.75 -0.67 -11.69
N ASP A 217 8.59 -1.72 -11.76
CA ASP A 217 8.13 -3.11 -11.85
C ASP A 217 7.29 -3.51 -10.62
N CYS A 218 7.78 -3.23 -9.41
CA CYS A 218 7.09 -3.58 -8.17
C CYS A 218 5.75 -2.85 -8.04
N VAL A 219 5.71 -1.55 -8.35
CA VAL A 219 4.47 -0.77 -8.30
C VAL A 219 3.47 -1.27 -9.34
N LEU A 220 3.91 -1.52 -10.59
CA LEU A 220 3.04 -2.02 -11.66
C LEU A 220 2.41 -3.37 -11.30
N GLU A 221 3.22 -4.28 -10.75
CA GLU A 221 2.76 -5.61 -10.36
C GLU A 221 1.69 -5.53 -9.27
N ARG A 222 1.97 -4.79 -8.17
CA ARG A 222 1.08 -4.71 -7.02
C ARG A 222 -0.18 -3.90 -7.31
N LEU A 223 -0.05 -2.78 -8.00
CA LEU A 223 -1.21 -2.00 -8.46
C LEU A 223 -2.10 -2.83 -9.39
N GLY A 224 -1.48 -3.59 -10.31
CA GLY A 224 -2.23 -4.47 -11.21
C GLY A 224 -2.96 -5.59 -10.47
N ALA A 225 -2.39 -6.14 -9.41
CA ALA A 225 -3.06 -7.11 -8.55
C ALA A 225 -4.22 -6.48 -7.77
N ALA A 226 -4.00 -5.31 -7.14
CA ALA A 226 -5.02 -4.60 -6.35
C ALA A 226 -6.25 -4.18 -7.19
N LEU A 227 -6.06 -3.92 -8.48
CA LEU A 227 -7.11 -3.50 -9.41
C LEU A 227 -7.65 -4.65 -10.28
N ASP A 228 -7.24 -5.89 -10.04
CA ASP A 228 -7.59 -7.07 -10.84
C ASP A 228 -7.30 -6.90 -12.35
N LYS A 229 -6.27 -6.09 -12.68
CA LYS A 229 -5.89 -5.84 -14.08
C LYS A 229 -5.14 -7.05 -14.65
N PRO A 230 -5.53 -7.58 -15.82
CA PRO A 230 -4.78 -8.67 -16.48
C PRO A 230 -3.42 -8.16 -17.00
N GLN A 231 -2.49 -9.07 -17.28
CA GLN A 231 -1.12 -8.71 -17.69
C GLN A 231 -1.06 -7.86 -18.96
N ASN A 232 -1.98 -8.07 -19.90
CA ASN A 232 -2.07 -7.28 -21.15
C ASN A 232 -2.61 -5.86 -20.95
N GLU A 233 -3.07 -5.51 -19.74
CA GLU A 233 -3.47 -4.16 -19.33
C GLU A 233 -2.43 -3.51 -18.40
N ARG A 234 -1.23 -4.08 -18.27
CA ARG A 234 -0.13 -3.56 -17.47
C ARG A 234 1.05 -3.25 -18.36
N THR A 235 1.48 -1.99 -18.39
CA THR A 235 2.58 -1.55 -19.25
C THR A 235 3.67 -0.88 -18.44
N LEU A 236 4.92 -1.26 -18.66
CA LEU A 236 6.07 -0.49 -18.24
C LEU A 236 6.68 0.20 -19.46
N TRP A 237 6.66 1.52 -19.46
CA TRP A 237 7.23 2.33 -20.52
C TRP A 237 8.55 2.96 -20.07
N GLN A 238 9.55 2.97 -20.97
CA GLN A 238 10.83 3.61 -20.74
C GLN A 238 10.99 4.79 -21.69
N THR A 239 11.36 5.95 -21.14
CA THR A 239 11.56 7.16 -21.93
C THR A 239 12.50 8.16 -21.27
N ASP A 240 13.24 8.93 -22.07
CA ASP A 240 14.14 9.98 -21.63
C ASP A 240 13.59 11.38 -21.95
N THR A 241 12.28 11.48 -22.22
CA THR A 241 11.63 12.73 -22.63
C THR A 241 10.81 13.42 -21.56
N MET A 242 10.83 12.89 -20.32
CA MET A 242 10.05 13.40 -19.18
C MET A 242 10.92 14.23 -18.25
N THR A 243 10.68 15.55 -18.20
CA THR A 243 11.48 16.50 -17.40
C THR A 243 11.58 16.07 -15.93
N GLY A 244 10.47 15.71 -15.27
CA GLY A 244 10.48 15.32 -13.87
C GLY A 244 11.23 14.01 -13.59
N ILE A 245 11.36 13.10 -14.57
CA ILE A 245 12.24 11.94 -14.49
C ILE A 245 13.70 12.37 -14.65
N ASN A 246 14.01 13.17 -15.68
CA ASN A 246 15.36 13.54 -16.03
C ASN A 246 16.06 14.42 -14.98
N TYR A 247 15.32 15.22 -14.21
CA TYR A 247 15.84 16.02 -13.09
C TYR A 247 15.92 15.26 -11.78
N SER A 248 15.41 14.02 -11.70
CA SER A 248 15.49 13.23 -10.48
C SER A 248 16.91 12.72 -10.25
N GLU A 249 17.44 12.93 -9.05
CA GLU A 249 18.69 12.37 -8.53
C GLU A 249 18.43 11.17 -7.60
N VAL A 250 17.15 10.76 -7.49
CA VAL A 250 16.69 9.65 -6.66
C VAL A 250 15.88 8.66 -7.51
N PRO A 251 15.68 7.40 -7.07
CA PRO A 251 14.86 6.44 -7.81
C PRO A 251 13.45 6.98 -8.04
N VAL A 252 12.96 6.96 -9.28
CA VAL A 252 11.70 7.61 -9.68
C VAL A 252 10.85 6.72 -10.58
N THR A 253 9.53 6.78 -10.39
CA THR A 253 8.53 6.23 -11.29
C THR A 253 7.35 7.19 -11.46
N ILE A 254 6.79 7.27 -12.67
CA ILE A 254 5.45 7.81 -12.90
C ILE A 254 4.48 6.63 -12.89
N VAL A 255 3.33 6.81 -12.26
CA VAL A 255 2.23 5.85 -12.21
C VAL A 255 1.04 6.45 -12.93
N GLU A 256 0.66 5.84 -14.04
CA GLU A 256 -0.56 6.14 -14.81
C GLU A 256 -1.65 5.16 -14.34
N MET A 257 -2.59 5.67 -13.56
CA MET A 257 -3.56 4.85 -12.80
C MET A 257 -4.67 4.24 -13.66
N GLY A 258 -4.83 4.72 -14.87
CA GLY A 258 -5.87 4.37 -15.84
C GLY A 258 -6.05 5.48 -16.86
N PHE A 259 -6.92 5.29 -17.84
CA PHE A 259 -7.20 6.26 -18.88
C PHE A 259 -8.45 7.08 -18.57
N MET A 260 -8.33 8.37 -18.34
CA MET A 260 -9.45 9.29 -18.11
C MET A 260 -10.31 9.50 -19.37
N THR A 261 -9.79 9.11 -20.53
CA THR A 261 -10.51 9.09 -21.81
C THR A 261 -11.30 7.80 -22.06
N ASN A 262 -11.15 6.78 -21.18
CA ASN A 262 -11.98 5.58 -21.17
C ASN A 262 -13.13 5.77 -20.17
N PRO A 263 -14.40 5.75 -20.61
CA PRO A 263 -15.54 6.00 -19.72
C PRO A 263 -15.58 5.12 -18.47
N ALA A 264 -15.29 3.83 -18.63
CA ALA A 264 -15.36 2.87 -17.51
C ALA A 264 -14.23 3.10 -16.48
N GLU A 265 -13.01 3.40 -16.94
CA GLU A 265 -11.89 3.69 -16.04
C GLU A 265 -12.04 5.06 -15.37
N ASP A 266 -12.52 6.08 -16.09
CA ASP A 266 -12.84 7.40 -15.54
C ASP A 266 -13.89 7.30 -14.42
N GLU A 267 -15.01 6.61 -14.66
CA GLU A 267 -16.06 6.38 -13.67
C GLU A 267 -15.53 5.58 -12.46
N ALA A 268 -14.71 4.56 -12.69
CA ALA A 268 -14.09 3.79 -11.59
C ALA A 268 -13.17 4.67 -10.72
N MET A 269 -12.25 5.42 -11.34
CA MET A 269 -11.33 6.33 -10.66
C MET A 269 -12.03 7.48 -9.93
N ALA A 270 -13.25 7.81 -10.27
CA ALA A 270 -14.08 8.79 -9.58
C ALA A 270 -14.58 8.30 -8.21
N THR A 271 -14.55 6.98 -7.95
CA THR A 271 -15.07 6.40 -6.70
C THR A 271 -13.99 6.35 -5.61
N ASP A 272 -14.38 6.62 -4.36
CA ASP A 272 -13.45 6.56 -3.22
C ASP A 272 -12.88 5.15 -3.00
N ALA A 273 -13.71 4.11 -3.19
CA ALA A 273 -13.28 2.73 -3.05
C ALA A 273 -12.19 2.33 -4.07
N TYR A 274 -12.29 2.80 -5.31
CA TYR A 274 -11.28 2.50 -6.32
C TYR A 274 -10.00 3.31 -6.11
N ARG A 275 -10.11 4.58 -5.68
CA ARG A 275 -8.96 5.40 -5.29
C ARG A 275 -8.20 4.79 -4.12
N ALA A 276 -8.92 4.25 -3.12
CA ALA A 276 -8.29 3.55 -2.00
C ALA A 276 -7.53 2.29 -2.45
N LYS A 277 -8.10 1.50 -3.38
CA LYS A 277 -7.40 0.35 -3.99
C LYS A 277 -6.14 0.78 -4.76
N ILE A 278 -6.19 1.89 -5.49
CA ILE A 278 -5.02 2.45 -6.18
C ILE A 278 -3.93 2.79 -5.16
N ALA A 279 -4.27 3.54 -4.12
CA ALA A 279 -3.32 3.97 -3.10
C ALA A 279 -2.69 2.76 -2.39
N ALA A 280 -3.50 1.78 -1.96
CA ALA A 280 -3.02 0.55 -1.33
C ALA A 280 -2.10 -0.25 -2.28
N GLY A 281 -2.48 -0.42 -3.55
CA GLY A 281 -1.67 -1.13 -4.54
C GLY A 281 -0.32 -0.48 -4.82
N ILE A 282 -0.27 0.86 -4.89
CA ILE A 282 1.00 1.60 -5.01
C ILE A 282 1.84 1.42 -3.75
N ALA A 283 1.26 1.52 -2.56
CA ALA A 283 1.95 1.33 -1.29
C ALA A 283 2.51 -0.10 -1.14
N ASP A 284 1.76 -1.12 -1.57
CA ASP A 284 2.24 -2.50 -1.62
C ASP A 284 3.42 -2.66 -2.59
N GLY A 285 3.41 -1.91 -3.70
CA GLY A 285 4.52 -1.82 -4.64
C GLY A 285 5.78 -1.23 -4.01
N VAL A 286 5.63 -0.16 -3.23
CA VAL A 286 6.72 0.47 -2.47
C VAL A 286 7.31 -0.53 -1.46
N ASP A 287 6.48 -1.22 -0.68
CA ASP A 287 6.95 -2.26 0.24
C ASP A 287 7.69 -3.40 -0.49
N ALA A 288 7.18 -3.84 -1.64
CA ALA A 288 7.82 -4.88 -2.45
C ALA A 288 9.19 -4.41 -2.98
N TYR A 289 9.31 -3.14 -3.38
CA TYR A 289 10.56 -2.53 -3.82
C TYR A 289 11.62 -2.54 -2.71
N PHE A 290 11.28 -2.06 -1.51
CA PHE A 290 12.27 -2.04 -0.42
C PHE A 290 12.64 -3.45 0.05
N ARG A 291 11.69 -4.40 0.09
CA ARG A 291 12.01 -5.80 0.34
C ARG A 291 12.96 -6.37 -0.73
N ARG A 292 12.78 -6.01 -2.01
CA ARG A 292 13.69 -6.43 -3.09
C ARG A 292 15.10 -5.85 -2.90
N LEU A 293 15.21 -4.56 -2.54
CA LEU A 293 16.51 -3.93 -2.25
C LEU A 293 17.19 -4.59 -1.04
N GLN A 294 16.45 -4.83 0.02
CA GLN A 294 16.98 -5.52 1.21
C GLN A 294 17.53 -6.90 0.85
N ARG A 295 16.77 -7.70 0.08
CA ARG A 295 17.24 -9.02 -0.37
C ARG A 295 18.50 -8.95 -1.23
N GLN A 296 18.63 -7.93 -2.07
CA GLN A 296 19.83 -7.72 -2.89
C GLN A 296 21.06 -7.31 -2.07
N SER A 297 20.88 -6.77 -0.88
CA SER A 297 21.97 -6.40 0.04
C SER A 297 22.40 -7.56 0.96
N LEU A 298 21.63 -8.66 1.02
CA LEU A 298 21.98 -9.82 1.82
C LEU A 298 23.17 -10.58 1.23
N THR A 299 24.03 -11.08 2.11
CA THR A 299 25.14 -11.95 1.73
C THR A 299 24.76 -13.41 1.99
N GLU A 300 25.11 -14.31 1.06
CA GLU A 300 24.85 -15.73 1.23
C GLU A 300 25.70 -16.29 2.39
N ASP A 301 25.03 -16.97 3.33
CA ASP A 301 25.64 -17.65 4.46
C ASP A 301 25.79 -19.15 4.15
N ALA A 302 26.96 -19.52 3.65
CA ALA A 302 27.25 -20.90 3.30
C ALA A 302 27.17 -21.86 4.51
N ALA A 303 27.51 -21.40 5.71
CA ALA A 303 27.43 -22.21 6.92
C ALA A 303 25.98 -22.48 7.33
N LEU A 304 25.11 -21.46 7.21
CA LEU A 304 23.68 -21.63 7.42
C LEU A 304 23.06 -22.56 6.36
N ALA A 305 23.45 -22.41 5.11
CA ALA A 305 22.99 -23.30 4.01
C ALA A 305 23.40 -24.75 4.27
N GLU A 306 24.62 -25.00 4.70
CA GLU A 306 25.09 -26.34 5.04
C GLU A 306 24.35 -26.94 6.24
N ALA A 307 24.16 -26.17 7.31
CA ALA A 307 23.39 -26.61 8.46
C ALA A 307 21.93 -26.97 8.11
N LEU A 308 21.32 -26.22 7.20
CA LEU A 308 19.97 -26.56 6.68
C LEU A 308 20.00 -27.87 5.88
N ARG A 309 20.98 -28.08 5.00
CA ARG A 309 21.12 -29.33 4.22
C ARG A 309 21.34 -30.54 5.13
N GLU A 310 22.15 -30.39 6.17
CA GLU A 310 22.37 -31.47 7.16
C GLU A 310 21.05 -31.90 7.82
N GLN A 311 20.16 -30.96 8.13
CA GLN A 311 18.83 -31.26 8.71
C GLN A 311 17.90 -31.99 7.71
N LEU A 312 18.10 -31.76 6.42
CA LEU A 312 17.31 -32.37 5.36
C LEU A 312 17.88 -33.73 4.90
N GLN A 313 19.08 -34.11 5.38
CA GLN A 313 19.78 -35.29 4.96
C GLN A 313 18.94 -36.56 5.18
N GLY A 314 18.69 -37.31 4.10
CA GLY A 314 17.87 -38.50 4.12
C GLY A 314 16.36 -38.26 3.97
N SER A 315 15.92 -37.01 3.85
CA SER A 315 14.54 -36.72 3.44
C SER A 315 14.32 -37.03 1.97
N SER A 316 13.19 -37.64 1.64
CA SER A 316 12.71 -37.78 0.27
C SER A 316 11.74 -36.69 -0.17
N ASP A 317 11.39 -35.79 0.77
CA ASP A 317 10.44 -34.73 0.53
C ASP A 317 11.08 -33.58 -0.28
N LYS A 318 10.25 -32.80 -0.94
CA LYS A 318 10.67 -31.57 -1.65
C LYS A 318 10.74 -30.43 -0.68
N TRP A 319 11.87 -29.75 -0.65
CA TRP A 319 12.11 -28.60 0.22
C TRP A 319 12.59 -27.39 -0.59
N ASP A 320 12.00 -26.25 -0.30
CA ASP A 320 12.47 -24.94 -0.73
C ASP A 320 12.49 -24.03 0.50
N ILE A 321 13.68 -23.80 1.05
CA ILE A 321 13.88 -23.08 2.32
C ILE A 321 14.69 -21.83 2.06
N TRP A 322 14.09 -20.70 2.40
CA TRP A 322 14.78 -19.42 2.51
C TRP A 322 14.86 -19.02 3.98
N ALA A 323 16.06 -18.83 4.49
CA ALA A 323 16.33 -18.42 5.86
C ALA A 323 17.19 -17.16 5.87
N GLU A 324 16.84 -16.18 6.69
CA GLU A 324 17.57 -14.91 6.84
C GLU A 324 17.99 -14.71 8.31
N ARG A 325 19.24 -14.25 8.52
CA ARG A 325 19.71 -13.74 9.80
C ARG A 325 19.60 -12.22 9.76
N LEU A 326 18.50 -11.69 10.28
CA LEU A 326 18.14 -10.26 10.15
C LEU A 326 19.20 -9.32 10.72
N GLN A 327 19.86 -9.68 11.83
CA GLN A 327 20.89 -8.84 12.46
C GLN A 327 22.24 -8.89 11.73
N GLU A 328 22.52 -9.97 11.02
CA GLU A 328 23.78 -10.19 10.33
C GLU A 328 23.71 -9.79 8.84
N GLY A 329 22.49 -9.56 8.32
CA GLY A 329 22.29 -9.26 6.90
C GLY A 329 22.70 -10.42 5.98
N THR A 330 22.54 -11.68 6.46
CA THR A 330 22.89 -12.87 5.70
C THR A 330 21.68 -13.76 5.45
N TYR A 331 21.76 -14.59 4.42
CA TYR A 331 20.70 -15.54 4.08
C TYR A 331 21.27 -16.88 3.60
N ALA A 332 20.44 -17.92 3.68
CA ALA A 332 20.65 -19.18 3.00
C ALA A 332 19.40 -19.56 2.21
N HIS A 333 19.61 -20.05 0.99
CA HIS A 333 18.56 -20.62 0.16
C HIS A 333 18.94 -22.07 -0.18
N VAL A 334 18.12 -23.01 0.27
CA VAL A 334 18.36 -24.45 0.09
C VAL A 334 17.17 -25.07 -0.60
N GLN A 335 17.42 -25.74 -1.71
CA GLN A 335 16.43 -26.51 -2.46
C GLN A 335 16.88 -27.96 -2.50
N GLU A 336 16.02 -28.89 -2.06
CA GLU A 336 16.27 -30.33 -2.04
C GLU A 336 15.12 -31.07 -2.70
N ASN A 337 15.46 -32.05 -3.57
CA ASN A 337 14.51 -32.89 -4.29
C ASN A 337 13.50 -32.11 -5.17
N ILE A 338 13.81 -30.86 -5.57
CA ILE A 338 12.99 -30.04 -6.45
C ILE A 338 13.43 -30.26 -7.90
N ASP A 339 12.48 -30.51 -8.77
CA ASP A 339 12.70 -30.56 -10.22
C ASP A 339 12.93 -29.13 -10.73
N PRO A 340 14.10 -28.79 -11.28
CA PRO A 340 14.39 -27.45 -11.80
C PRO A 340 13.48 -27.06 -12.97
N ASP A 341 12.94 -28.06 -13.73
CA ASP A 341 12.02 -27.81 -14.84
C ASP A 341 10.54 -27.71 -14.40
N ALA A 342 10.24 -28.08 -13.14
CA ALA A 342 8.92 -28.00 -12.54
C ALA A 342 9.01 -27.53 -11.07
N PRO A 343 9.46 -26.29 -10.81
CA PRO A 343 9.79 -25.81 -9.45
C PRO A 343 8.57 -25.55 -8.56
N GLN A 344 7.35 -25.70 -9.08
CA GLN A 344 6.15 -25.42 -8.28
C GLN A 344 5.96 -26.46 -7.18
N MET A 345 5.79 -25.99 -5.97
CA MET A 345 5.48 -26.78 -4.78
C MET A 345 4.05 -26.52 -4.31
N VAL A 346 3.39 -27.55 -3.80
CA VAL A 346 2.11 -27.37 -3.11
C VAL A 346 2.40 -26.81 -1.72
N SER A 347 1.96 -25.58 -1.47
CA SER A 347 2.19 -24.86 -0.22
C SER A 347 1.16 -25.23 0.87
N ALA A 348 0.89 -26.53 1.08
CA ALA A 348 -0.23 -27.03 1.86
C ALA A 348 -0.39 -26.44 3.28
N SER A 349 0.70 -26.03 3.93
CA SER A 349 0.65 -25.38 5.26
C SER A 349 1.09 -23.92 5.27
N LEU A 350 1.54 -23.39 4.15
CA LEU A 350 2.00 -21.98 4.09
C LEU A 350 0.84 -20.99 4.31
N ILE A 351 -0.37 -21.37 3.92
CA ILE A 351 -1.60 -20.58 4.15
C ILE A 351 -1.79 -20.24 5.64
N LYS A 352 -1.30 -21.06 6.57
CA LYS A 352 -1.42 -20.81 8.01
C LYS A 352 -0.67 -19.56 8.47
N LEU A 353 0.42 -19.19 7.80
CA LEU A 353 1.10 -17.92 8.07
C LEU A 353 0.24 -16.71 7.67
N PHE A 354 -0.50 -16.81 6.57
CA PHE A 354 -1.42 -15.76 6.14
C PHE A 354 -2.63 -15.67 7.08
N ILE A 355 -3.19 -16.80 7.54
CA ILE A 355 -4.26 -16.82 8.55
C ILE A 355 -3.78 -16.15 9.84
N MET A 356 -2.58 -16.44 10.32
CA MET A 356 -1.98 -15.80 11.49
C MET A 356 -1.85 -14.28 11.29
N GLY A 357 -1.34 -13.86 10.14
CA GLY A 357 -1.22 -12.45 9.78
C GLY A 357 -2.57 -11.74 9.78
N ALA A 358 -3.59 -12.31 9.17
CA ALA A 358 -4.94 -11.75 9.13
C ALA A 358 -5.58 -11.65 10.52
N VAL A 359 -5.33 -12.63 11.42
CA VAL A 359 -5.79 -12.56 12.82
C VAL A 359 -5.16 -11.39 13.55
N TYR A 360 -3.84 -11.23 13.47
CA TYR A 360 -3.17 -10.09 14.11
C TYR A 360 -3.59 -8.74 13.51
N ASP A 361 -3.88 -8.67 12.22
CA ASP A 361 -4.43 -7.46 11.58
C ASP A 361 -5.85 -7.15 12.09
N ALA A 362 -6.69 -8.16 12.27
CA ALA A 362 -8.02 -8.01 12.84
C ALA A 362 -7.98 -7.61 14.33
N GLU A 363 -7.03 -8.11 15.09
CA GLU A 363 -6.77 -7.66 16.47
C GLU A 363 -6.31 -6.21 16.52
N ARG A 364 -5.36 -5.83 15.66
CA ARG A 364 -4.84 -4.47 15.58
C ARG A 364 -5.90 -3.45 15.16
N SER A 365 -6.80 -3.84 14.25
CA SER A 365 -7.94 -3.00 13.82
C SER A 365 -9.09 -2.94 14.83
N GLY A 366 -9.05 -3.75 15.89
CA GLY A 366 -10.10 -3.84 16.89
C GLY A 366 -11.31 -4.69 16.48
N THR A 367 -11.21 -5.42 15.37
CA THR A 367 -12.25 -6.38 14.91
C THR A 367 -12.26 -7.63 15.78
N LEU A 368 -11.10 -8.05 16.24
CA LEU A 368 -10.93 -9.13 17.21
C LEU A 368 -10.30 -8.60 18.51
N THR A 369 -10.54 -9.33 19.61
CA THR A 369 -9.93 -8.99 20.90
C THR A 369 -8.46 -9.40 20.90
N PRO A 370 -7.50 -8.49 21.16
CA PRO A 370 -6.08 -8.79 21.18
C PRO A 370 -5.72 -9.93 22.12
N GLY A 371 -4.96 -10.91 21.64
CA GLY A 371 -4.45 -12.06 22.39
C GLY A 371 -5.48 -13.15 22.69
N ALA A 372 -6.74 -12.99 22.31
CA ALA A 372 -7.78 -13.99 22.59
C ALA A 372 -7.63 -15.25 21.74
N GLN A 373 -6.86 -15.19 20.64
CA GLN A 373 -6.64 -16.28 19.68
C GLN A 373 -5.29 -16.96 19.81
N GLU A 374 -4.46 -16.59 20.81
CA GLU A 374 -3.07 -17.03 20.94
C GLU A 374 -2.93 -18.55 21.02
N ASP A 375 -3.82 -19.25 21.74
CA ASP A 375 -3.79 -20.72 21.85
C ASP A 375 -4.07 -21.39 20.50
N ALA A 376 -5.05 -20.89 19.75
CA ALA A 376 -5.38 -21.42 18.42
C ALA A 376 -4.26 -21.14 17.40
N ILE A 377 -3.67 -19.94 17.43
CA ILE A 377 -2.49 -19.59 16.62
C ILE A 377 -1.34 -20.53 16.96
N CYS A 378 -1.05 -20.73 18.25
CA CYS A 378 0.02 -21.61 18.71
C CYS A 378 -0.19 -23.07 18.21
N GLN A 379 -1.39 -23.61 18.31
CA GLN A 379 -1.71 -24.95 17.81
C GLN A 379 -1.58 -25.01 16.27
N MET A 380 -2.09 -24.02 15.56
CA MET A 380 -2.01 -23.95 14.11
C MET A 380 -0.56 -23.92 13.61
N ILE A 381 0.31 -23.12 14.24
CA ILE A 381 1.68 -22.91 13.77
C ILE A 381 2.65 -23.97 14.30
N SER A 382 2.59 -24.34 15.60
CA SER A 382 3.59 -25.22 16.21
C SER A 382 3.42 -26.70 15.83
N VAL A 383 2.18 -27.17 15.64
CA VAL A 383 1.89 -28.56 15.27
C VAL A 383 1.12 -28.69 13.94
N SER A 384 1.00 -27.59 13.22
CA SER A 384 0.30 -27.54 11.92
C SER A 384 -1.16 -28.01 11.96
N ASP A 385 -1.87 -27.69 13.05
CA ASP A 385 -3.26 -28.13 13.25
C ASP A 385 -4.20 -27.48 12.23
N ASN A 386 -4.93 -28.32 11.49
CA ASN A 386 -5.89 -27.85 10.49
C ASN A 386 -7.23 -27.44 11.12
N ALA A 387 -7.59 -28.02 12.27
CA ALA A 387 -8.81 -27.62 12.96
C ALA A 387 -8.69 -26.19 13.52
N ALA A 388 -7.54 -25.86 14.14
CA ALA A 388 -7.23 -24.51 14.58
C ALA A 388 -7.17 -23.52 13.40
N ALA A 389 -6.61 -23.92 12.26
CA ALA A 389 -6.61 -23.09 11.06
C ALA A 389 -8.02 -22.78 10.54
N ASN A 390 -8.89 -23.79 10.50
CA ASN A 390 -10.28 -23.62 10.07
C ASN A 390 -11.09 -22.77 11.08
N GLU A 391 -10.87 -22.96 12.38
CA GLU A 391 -11.49 -22.16 13.43
C GLU A 391 -11.13 -20.67 13.27
N LEU A 392 -9.84 -20.34 13.13
CA LEU A 392 -9.37 -18.98 12.92
C LEU A 392 -9.90 -18.37 11.61
N THR A 393 -9.96 -19.16 10.53
CA THR A 393 -10.55 -18.72 9.26
C THR A 393 -12.04 -18.40 9.41
N CYS A 394 -12.82 -19.28 10.08
CA CYS A 394 -14.23 -18.99 10.37
C CYS A 394 -14.41 -17.74 11.24
N LEU A 395 -13.53 -17.52 12.21
CA LEU A 395 -13.59 -16.36 13.10
C LEU A 395 -13.36 -15.06 12.31
N LEU A 396 -12.38 -15.01 11.41
CA LEU A 396 -12.13 -13.88 10.51
C LEU A 396 -13.33 -13.56 9.62
N GLY A 397 -14.10 -14.56 9.21
CA GLY A 397 -15.33 -14.42 8.42
C GLY A 397 -16.60 -14.22 9.24
N GLY A 398 -16.50 -13.85 10.54
CA GLY A 398 -17.68 -13.66 11.39
C GLY A 398 -18.53 -14.92 11.58
N GLY A 399 -17.93 -16.11 11.49
CA GLY A 399 -18.56 -17.42 11.58
C GLY A 399 -18.78 -18.12 10.23
N SER A 400 -18.34 -17.52 9.13
CA SER A 400 -18.37 -18.10 7.78
C SER A 400 -16.96 -18.43 7.28
N GLU A 401 -16.72 -19.71 6.93
CA GLU A 401 -15.43 -20.13 6.35
C GLU A 401 -15.17 -19.47 4.99
N ALA A 402 -16.21 -19.27 4.19
CA ALA A 402 -16.08 -18.65 2.87
C ALA A 402 -15.65 -17.18 2.96
N ASP A 403 -16.28 -16.42 3.87
CA ASP A 403 -15.92 -15.01 4.10
C ASP A 403 -14.55 -14.89 4.79
N GLY A 404 -14.21 -15.86 5.66
CA GLY A 404 -12.89 -15.92 6.29
C GLY A 404 -11.77 -16.19 5.29
N ARG A 405 -11.98 -17.01 4.28
CA ARG A 405 -11.01 -17.22 3.19
C ARG A 405 -10.75 -15.93 2.42
N ALA A 406 -11.81 -15.17 2.12
CA ALA A 406 -11.68 -13.88 1.46
C ALA A 406 -10.97 -12.83 2.32
N ALA A 407 -11.01 -12.96 3.65
CA ALA A 407 -10.28 -12.08 4.57
C ALA A 407 -8.77 -12.44 4.69
N VAL A 408 -8.38 -13.65 4.30
CA VAL A 408 -6.99 -14.13 4.32
C VAL A 408 -6.29 -13.90 2.97
N GLU A 409 -7.05 -13.90 1.87
CA GLU A 409 -6.58 -13.59 0.50
C GLU A 409 -6.30 -12.09 0.32
#